data_93900432c5585088d74ef226b0d2251d
#
_entry.id   93900432c5585088d74ef226b0d2251d
#
_cell.length_a   1.000
_cell.length_b   1.000
_cell.length_c   1.000
_cell.angle_alpha   90.00
_cell.angle_beta   90.00
_cell.angle_gamma   90.00
#
_symmetry.space_group_name_H-M   'P 1'
#
loop_
_entity.id
_entity.type
_entity.pdbx_description
1 polymer ?
#
loop_
_entity_poly.entity_id
_entity_poly.type
_entity_poly.pdbx_seq_one_letter_code
_entity_poly.pdbx_strand_id
1 'polypeptide(L)'
;MTGVQTCALPISRDIARQILRHRSFSFQEFSQRYAVADLGFEFKEARLQDEKNRQNSIETDNVGLQLNWETQQDYVIAAAEKAYRWALDHGIAKEQARAVLPEGCTVSRLYMHGTLRSWVHYIQLRSGNGTQKEHREVALACVEEIAKVFPMIKEFVTQ
;
A
#
# COMPACT_ATOMS: atom_id res chain seq x y z
N MET A 1 -8.13 -24.60 13.67
CA MET A 1 -7.26 -23.71 12.85
C MET A 1 -7.64 -22.29 13.20
N THR A 2 -6.81 -21.61 13.96
CA THR A 2 -7.02 -20.22 14.32
C THR A 2 -6.51 -19.34 13.17
N GLY A 3 -7.43 -18.74 12.41
CA GLY A 3 -7.09 -17.72 11.45
C GLY A 3 -6.72 -16.42 12.18
N VAL A 4 -5.66 -15.77 11.75
CA VAL A 4 -5.33 -14.42 12.22
C VAL A 4 -5.98 -13.44 11.26
N GLN A 5 -6.89 -12.64 11.77
CA GLN A 5 -7.51 -11.55 11.00
C GLN A 5 -6.77 -10.26 11.30
N THR A 6 -6.14 -9.68 10.29
CA THR A 6 -5.44 -8.40 10.42
C THR A 6 -6.16 -7.36 9.58
N CYS A 7 -6.53 -6.24 10.20
CA CYS A 7 -6.92 -5.04 9.45
C CYS A 7 -5.63 -4.39 9.00
N ALA A 8 -5.38 -4.35 7.69
CA ALA A 8 -4.24 -3.63 7.17
C ALA A 8 -4.42 -2.13 7.42
N LEU A 9 -3.31 -1.46 7.70
CA LEU A 9 -3.25 0.00 7.73
C LEU A 9 -3.71 0.58 6.39
N PRO A 10 -4.19 1.84 6.35
CA PRO A 10 -4.39 2.53 5.08
C PRO A 10 -3.11 2.40 4.25
N ILE A 11 -3.25 1.96 3.01
CA ILE A 11 -2.14 1.73 2.08
C ILE A 11 -2.51 2.28 0.71
N SER A 12 -1.53 2.67 -0.10
CA SER A 12 -1.81 3.03 -1.49
C SER A 12 -2.30 1.83 -2.29
N ARG A 13 -3.08 2.09 -3.31
CA ARG A 13 -3.68 1.04 -4.14
C ARG A 13 -2.65 0.20 -4.90
N ASP A 14 -1.52 0.78 -5.29
CA ASP A 14 -0.42 0.04 -5.91
C ASP A 14 0.17 -1.02 -4.97
N ILE A 15 0.32 -0.71 -3.67
CA ILE A 15 0.74 -1.66 -2.64
C ILE A 15 -0.36 -2.71 -2.40
N ALA A 16 -1.62 -2.28 -2.31
CA ALA A 16 -2.74 -3.22 -2.19
C ALA A 16 -2.72 -4.27 -3.33
N ARG A 17 -2.47 -3.84 -4.57
CA ARG A 17 -2.35 -4.77 -5.72
C ARG A 17 -1.20 -5.77 -5.61
N GLN A 18 -0.08 -5.38 -5.00
CA GLN A 18 1.02 -6.30 -4.75
C GLN A 18 0.63 -7.34 -3.69
N ILE A 19 -0.07 -6.92 -2.63
CA ILE A 19 -0.54 -7.79 -1.55
C ILE A 19 -1.58 -8.78 -2.06
N LEU A 20 -2.52 -8.35 -2.90
CA LEU A 20 -3.57 -9.19 -3.48
C LEU A 20 -3.04 -10.38 -4.33
N ARG A 21 -1.76 -10.39 -4.70
CA ARG A 21 -1.13 -11.52 -5.41
C ARG A 21 -0.82 -12.73 -4.52
N HIS A 22 -0.92 -12.59 -3.20
CA HIS A 22 -0.68 -13.68 -2.25
C HIS A 22 -1.89 -14.62 -2.16
N ARG A 23 -1.87 -15.70 -2.94
CA ARG A 23 -2.99 -16.63 -3.11
C ARG A 23 -3.40 -17.42 -1.86
N SER A 24 -2.54 -17.44 -0.84
CA SER A 24 -2.79 -18.16 0.42
C SER A 24 -3.65 -17.37 1.41
N PHE A 25 -4.18 -16.22 0.99
CA PHE A 25 -5.03 -15.35 1.80
C PHE A 25 -6.36 -15.08 1.12
N SER A 26 -7.36 -14.75 1.95
CA SER A 26 -8.60 -14.12 1.52
C SER A 26 -8.53 -12.63 1.78
N PHE A 27 -9.05 -11.84 0.86
CA PHE A 27 -8.95 -10.38 0.90
C PHE A 27 -10.32 -9.71 0.78
N GLN A 28 -10.45 -8.55 1.43
CA GLN A 28 -11.52 -7.59 1.18
C GLN A 28 -10.91 -6.19 1.10
N GLU A 29 -11.03 -5.56 -0.06
CA GLU A 29 -10.55 -4.20 -0.30
C GLU A 29 -11.73 -3.23 -0.31
N PHE A 30 -11.52 -2.00 0.20
CA PHE A 30 -12.49 -0.92 0.11
C PHE A 30 -12.85 -0.64 -1.36
N SER A 31 -14.15 -0.73 -1.67
CA SER A 31 -14.63 -0.63 -3.03
C SER A 31 -15.01 0.80 -3.41
N GLN A 32 -14.21 1.42 -4.26
CA GLN A 32 -14.51 2.72 -4.88
C GLN A 32 -15.62 2.67 -5.96
N ARG A 33 -16.22 1.50 -6.20
CA ARG A 33 -17.42 1.39 -7.04
C ARG A 33 -18.68 1.80 -6.28
N TYR A 34 -18.72 1.48 -4.98
CA TYR A 34 -19.90 1.68 -4.13
C TYR A 34 -19.79 2.92 -3.26
N ALA A 35 -18.61 3.22 -2.78
CA ALA A 35 -18.36 4.35 -1.90
C ALA A 35 -17.52 5.43 -2.60
N VAL A 36 -17.67 6.67 -2.15
CA VAL A 36 -16.80 7.77 -2.57
C VAL A 36 -15.38 7.48 -2.07
N ALA A 37 -14.37 7.81 -2.88
CA ALA A 37 -12.97 7.69 -2.49
C ALA A 37 -12.60 8.86 -1.55
N ASP A 38 -12.93 8.72 -0.27
CA ASP A 38 -12.75 9.73 0.78
C ASP A 38 -11.59 9.42 1.75
N LEU A 39 -10.85 8.33 1.51
CA LEU A 39 -9.69 7.96 2.33
C LEU A 39 -8.48 8.88 2.10
N GLY A 40 -8.57 9.76 1.10
CA GLY A 40 -7.53 10.73 0.78
C GLY A 40 -6.39 10.16 -0.05
N PHE A 41 -5.30 10.92 -0.04
CA PHE A 41 -4.09 10.61 -0.79
C PHE A 41 -2.90 10.57 0.17
N GLU A 42 -1.88 9.84 -0.21
CA GLU A 42 -0.58 9.81 0.46
C GLU A 42 0.52 10.22 -0.51
N PHE A 43 1.57 10.85 0.03
CA PHE A 43 2.77 11.20 -0.72
C PHE A 43 3.81 10.09 -0.57
N LYS A 44 4.52 9.82 -1.66
CA LYS A 44 5.67 8.92 -1.66
C LYS A 44 6.95 9.75 -1.52
N GLU A 45 7.86 9.33 -0.66
CA GLU A 45 9.19 9.92 -0.56
C GLU A 45 9.98 9.76 -1.87
N ALA A 46 10.86 10.71 -2.18
CA ALA A 46 11.79 10.55 -3.27
C ALA A 46 12.86 9.51 -2.91
N ARG A 47 13.02 8.51 -3.75
CA ARG A 47 14.10 7.50 -3.66
C ARG A 47 14.75 7.36 -5.03
N LEU A 48 16.05 7.17 -5.03
CA LEU A 48 16.82 7.01 -6.26
C LEU A 48 16.70 5.57 -6.76
N GLN A 49 16.84 5.38 -8.07
CA GLN A 49 16.89 4.07 -8.67
C GLN A 49 18.20 3.36 -8.26
N ASP A 50 18.09 2.13 -7.79
CA ASP A 50 19.25 1.27 -7.59
C ASP A 50 19.74 0.75 -8.94
N GLU A 51 20.98 1.07 -9.30
CA GLU A 51 21.57 0.67 -10.59
C GLU A 51 21.87 -0.84 -10.66
N LYS A 52 22.09 -1.49 -9.52
CA LYS A 52 22.41 -2.92 -9.41
C LYS A 52 21.18 -3.80 -9.31
N ASN A 53 20.15 -3.31 -8.64
CA ASN A 53 18.88 -4.02 -8.45
C ASN A 53 17.71 -3.16 -8.91
N ARG A 54 17.19 -3.43 -10.11
CA ARG A 54 16.08 -2.69 -10.72
C ARG A 54 14.79 -2.68 -9.90
N GLN A 55 14.64 -3.60 -8.96
CA GLN A 55 13.45 -3.69 -8.10
C GLN A 55 13.61 -2.92 -6.79
N ASN A 56 14.81 -2.42 -6.52
CA ASN A 56 15.15 -1.70 -5.32
C ASN A 56 15.23 -0.19 -5.55
N SER A 57 15.12 0.56 -4.47
CA SER A 57 15.32 2.01 -4.46
C SER A 57 16.25 2.39 -3.30
N ILE A 58 16.98 3.47 -3.48
CA ILE A 58 17.95 3.98 -2.52
C ILE A 58 17.39 5.26 -1.90
N GLU A 59 17.37 5.34 -0.59
CA GLU A 59 16.98 6.55 0.14
C GLU A 59 17.92 7.70 -0.20
N THR A 60 17.42 8.92 -0.16
CA THR A 60 18.22 10.12 -0.43
C THR A 60 17.92 11.19 0.61
N ASP A 61 18.97 11.82 1.10
CA ASP A 61 18.89 12.96 2.04
C ASP A 61 18.80 14.31 1.30
N ASN A 62 18.64 14.30 -0.02
CA ASN A 62 18.49 15.50 -0.82
C ASN A 62 17.13 16.17 -0.59
N VAL A 63 17.09 17.12 0.34
CA VAL A 63 15.88 17.85 0.73
C VAL A 63 15.24 18.56 -0.47
N GLY A 64 16.04 19.13 -1.37
CA GLY A 64 15.53 19.79 -2.57
C GLY A 64 14.81 18.82 -3.51
N LEU A 65 15.35 17.62 -3.66
CA LEU A 65 14.70 16.56 -4.43
C LEU A 65 13.40 16.08 -3.77
N GLN A 66 13.39 15.92 -2.44
CA GLN A 66 12.19 15.54 -1.69
C GLN A 66 11.07 16.57 -1.89
N LEU A 67 11.34 17.85 -1.67
CA LEU A 67 10.35 18.94 -1.84
C LEU A 67 9.83 19.04 -3.28
N ASN A 68 10.72 18.94 -4.25
CA ASN A 68 10.32 18.99 -5.67
C ASN A 68 9.44 17.79 -6.03
N TRP A 69 9.76 16.58 -5.54
CA TRP A 69 8.96 15.38 -5.78
C TRP A 69 7.58 15.48 -5.13
N GLU A 70 7.51 15.96 -3.89
CA GLU A 70 6.24 16.23 -3.21
C GLU A 70 5.39 17.21 -4.01
N THR A 71 5.98 18.31 -4.50
CA THR A 71 5.30 19.30 -5.34
C THR A 71 4.74 18.67 -6.63
N GLN A 72 5.48 17.78 -7.29
CA GLN A 72 4.99 17.10 -8.50
C GLN A 72 3.79 16.18 -8.19
N GLN A 73 3.83 15.48 -7.05
CA GLN A 73 2.70 14.65 -6.61
C GLN A 73 1.48 15.51 -6.28
N ASP A 74 1.68 16.66 -5.62
CA ASP A 74 0.59 17.58 -5.27
C ASP A 74 -0.16 18.08 -6.53
N TYR A 75 0.56 18.45 -7.59
CA TYR A 75 -0.07 18.81 -8.87
C TYR A 75 -0.93 17.69 -9.45
N VAL A 76 -0.46 16.46 -9.40
CA VAL A 76 -1.22 15.29 -9.90
C VAL A 76 -2.43 15.03 -9.04
N ILE A 77 -2.28 15.06 -7.72
CA ILE A 77 -3.35 14.82 -6.74
C ILE A 77 -4.44 15.89 -6.88
N ALA A 78 -4.07 17.16 -6.90
CA ALA A 78 -5.02 18.28 -7.04
C ALA A 78 -5.82 18.19 -8.35
N ALA A 79 -5.16 17.85 -9.46
CA ALA A 79 -5.83 17.70 -10.75
C ALA A 79 -6.79 16.50 -10.75
N ALA A 80 -6.36 15.36 -10.18
CA ALA A 80 -7.17 14.16 -10.05
C ALA A 80 -8.39 14.36 -9.16
N GLU A 81 -8.23 14.99 -8.00
CA GLU A 81 -9.30 15.31 -7.06
C GLU A 81 -10.33 16.23 -7.71
N LYS A 82 -9.88 17.29 -8.39
CA LYS A 82 -10.76 18.21 -9.12
C LYS A 82 -11.58 17.47 -10.17
N ALA A 83 -10.94 16.63 -10.98
CA ALA A 83 -11.61 15.85 -12.03
C ALA A 83 -12.60 14.83 -11.44
N TYR A 84 -12.23 14.16 -10.34
CA TYR A 84 -13.08 13.21 -9.64
C TYR A 84 -14.34 13.87 -9.06
N ARG A 85 -14.19 15.00 -8.37
CA ARG A 85 -15.32 15.77 -7.81
C ARG A 85 -16.22 16.27 -8.93
N TRP A 86 -15.65 16.84 -9.97
CA TRP A 86 -16.43 17.29 -11.14
C TRP A 86 -17.27 16.15 -11.72
N ALA A 87 -16.70 14.96 -11.86
CA ALA A 87 -17.42 13.79 -12.37
C ALA A 87 -18.61 13.41 -11.49
N LEU A 88 -18.43 13.41 -10.16
CA LEU A 88 -19.50 13.10 -9.21
C LEU A 88 -20.61 14.16 -9.24
N ASP A 89 -20.26 15.43 -9.31
CA ASP A 89 -21.19 16.57 -9.35
C ASP A 89 -22.05 16.57 -10.64
N HIS A 90 -21.53 15.96 -11.72
CA HIS A 90 -22.24 15.82 -12.99
C HIS A 90 -22.92 14.45 -13.14
N GLY A 91 -23.05 13.69 -12.06
CA GLY A 91 -23.77 12.43 -12.05
C GLY A 91 -23.07 11.26 -12.72
N ILE A 92 -21.75 11.37 -12.99
CA ILE A 92 -20.97 10.24 -13.51
C ILE A 92 -20.86 9.18 -12.41
N ALA A 93 -21.15 7.92 -12.78
CA ALA A 93 -21.10 6.82 -11.84
C ALA A 93 -19.72 6.69 -11.16
N LYS A 94 -19.69 6.41 -9.86
CA LYS A 94 -18.45 6.29 -9.07
C LYS A 94 -17.45 5.30 -9.70
N GLU A 95 -17.95 4.21 -10.31
CA GLU A 95 -17.12 3.22 -10.99
C GLU A 95 -16.37 3.78 -12.20
N GLN A 96 -16.87 4.84 -12.81
CA GLN A 96 -16.21 5.55 -13.91
C GLN A 96 -15.38 6.73 -13.39
N ALA A 97 -15.94 7.53 -12.49
CA ALA A 97 -15.27 8.68 -11.90
C ALA A 97 -13.89 8.33 -11.31
N ARG A 98 -13.77 7.18 -10.63
CA ARG A 98 -12.50 6.71 -10.04
C ARG A 98 -11.37 6.47 -11.05
N ALA A 99 -11.65 6.46 -12.35
CA ALA A 99 -10.63 6.23 -13.38
C ALA A 99 -9.54 7.32 -13.41
N VAL A 100 -9.83 8.52 -12.90
CA VAL A 100 -8.88 9.63 -12.83
C VAL A 100 -8.00 9.61 -11.58
N LEU A 101 -8.26 8.70 -10.63
CA LEU A 101 -7.50 8.65 -9.37
C LEU A 101 -6.16 7.94 -9.55
N PRO A 102 -5.02 8.57 -9.17
CA PRO A 102 -3.70 7.96 -9.31
C PRO A 102 -3.51 6.80 -8.30
N GLU A 103 -3.20 5.60 -8.80
CA GLU A 103 -3.08 4.42 -7.95
C GLU A 103 -1.97 4.52 -6.90
N GLY A 104 -0.82 5.12 -7.27
CA GLY A 104 0.32 5.23 -6.37
C GLY A 104 0.10 6.16 -5.17
N CYS A 105 -0.84 7.11 -5.30
CA CYS A 105 -1.14 8.08 -4.23
C CYS A 105 -2.49 7.84 -3.57
N THR A 106 -3.43 7.17 -4.23
CA THR A 106 -4.78 6.97 -3.68
C THR A 106 -4.76 5.94 -2.55
N VAL A 107 -5.21 6.35 -1.38
CA VAL A 107 -5.29 5.48 -0.20
C VAL A 107 -6.43 4.49 -0.33
N SER A 108 -6.17 3.25 0.03
CA SER A 108 -7.14 2.15 0.13
C SER A 108 -7.11 1.53 1.52
N ARG A 109 -8.10 0.73 1.82
CA ARG A 109 -8.15 -0.10 3.04
C ARG A 109 -8.34 -1.54 2.64
N LEU A 110 -7.40 -2.40 3.05
CA LEU A 110 -7.38 -3.81 2.74
C LEU A 110 -7.50 -4.63 4.02
N TYR A 111 -8.44 -5.57 4.03
CA TYR A 111 -8.52 -6.63 5.02
C TYR A 111 -7.91 -7.89 4.45
N MET A 112 -7.08 -8.55 5.24
CA MET A 112 -6.32 -9.73 4.85
C MET A 112 -6.50 -10.82 5.89
N HIS A 113 -6.96 -12.01 5.46
CA HIS A 113 -7.20 -13.14 6.34
C HIS A 113 -6.49 -14.39 5.84
N GLY A 114 -5.78 -15.08 6.74
CA GLY A 114 -5.03 -16.29 6.40
C GLY A 114 -4.67 -17.12 7.61
N THR A 115 -4.13 -18.33 7.36
CA THR A 115 -3.60 -19.19 8.41
C THR A 115 -2.28 -18.62 8.94
N LEU A 116 -1.86 -19.00 10.15
CA LEU A 116 -0.56 -18.59 10.68
C LEU A 116 0.60 -19.00 9.76
N ARG A 117 0.51 -20.18 9.11
CA ARG A 117 1.49 -20.61 8.09
C ARG A 117 1.56 -19.61 6.93
N SER A 118 0.43 -19.13 6.44
CA SER A 118 0.40 -18.12 5.36
C SER A 118 1.07 -16.83 5.80
N TRP A 119 0.85 -16.38 7.03
CA TRP A 119 1.48 -15.20 7.60
C TRP A 119 3.01 -15.35 7.73
N VAL A 120 3.49 -16.50 8.24
CA VAL A 120 4.94 -16.80 8.30
C VAL A 120 5.55 -16.67 6.91
N HIS A 121 4.94 -17.32 5.91
CA HIS A 121 5.45 -17.29 4.54
C HIS A 121 5.42 -15.88 3.91
N TYR A 122 4.34 -15.13 4.15
CA TYR A 122 4.23 -13.75 3.70
C TYR A 122 5.33 -12.86 4.30
N ILE A 123 5.56 -12.96 5.61
CA ILE A 123 6.57 -12.19 6.34
C ILE A 123 7.98 -12.53 5.82
N GLN A 124 8.33 -13.82 5.71
CA GLN A 124 9.61 -14.23 5.14
C GLN A 124 9.84 -13.66 3.74
N LEU A 125 8.81 -13.62 2.90
CA LEU A 125 8.91 -13.14 1.53
C LEU A 125 8.98 -11.61 1.45
N ARG A 126 8.30 -10.88 2.34
CA ARG A 126 8.06 -9.42 2.21
C ARG A 126 8.81 -8.56 3.20
N SER A 127 9.45 -9.12 4.21
CA SER A 127 10.31 -8.36 5.12
C SER A 127 11.72 -8.06 4.57
N GLY A 128 12.16 -8.77 3.52
CA GLY A 128 13.50 -8.62 2.93
C GLY A 128 13.66 -7.42 2.00
N ASN A 129 14.92 -7.07 1.73
CA ASN A 129 15.35 -5.89 0.97
C ASN A 129 14.91 -5.85 -0.51
N GLY A 130 14.47 -6.95 -1.10
CA GLY A 130 13.93 -6.98 -2.47
C GLY A 130 12.47 -6.56 -2.56
N THR A 131 11.84 -6.20 -1.45
CA THR A 131 10.46 -5.73 -1.38
C THR A 131 10.42 -4.21 -1.38
N GLN A 132 9.48 -3.63 -2.14
CA GLN A 132 9.24 -2.18 -2.09
C GLN A 132 9.02 -1.72 -0.64
N LYS A 133 9.61 -0.60 -0.24
CA LYS A 133 9.68 -0.13 1.15
C LYS A 133 8.30 -0.12 1.82
N GLU A 134 7.29 0.47 1.19
CA GLU A 134 5.94 0.58 1.75
C GLU A 134 5.30 -0.80 1.97
N HIS A 135 5.53 -1.75 1.08
CA HIS A 135 5.05 -3.12 1.26
C HIS A 135 5.80 -3.84 2.40
N ARG A 136 7.11 -3.60 2.51
CA ARG A 136 7.92 -4.13 3.61
C ARG A 136 7.46 -3.58 4.96
N GLU A 137 7.16 -2.29 5.05
CA GLU A 137 6.63 -1.65 6.26
C GLU A 137 5.29 -2.28 6.69
N VAL A 138 4.40 -2.56 5.75
CA VAL A 138 3.16 -3.30 6.03
C VAL A 138 3.46 -4.70 6.57
N ALA A 139 4.41 -5.42 5.97
CA ALA A 139 4.77 -6.76 6.44
C ALA A 139 5.34 -6.72 7.87
N LEU A 140 6.21 -5.75 8.17
CA LEU A 140 6.78 -5.54 9.50
C LEU A 140 5.72 -5.12 10.53
N ALA A 141 4.79 -4.24 10.16
CA ALA A 141 3.66 -3.90 11.02
C ALA A 141 2.79 -5.13 11.36
N CYS A 142 2.58 -6.03 10.38
CA CYS A 142 1.91 -7.30 10.63
C CYS A 142 2.68 -8.19 11.61
N VAL A 143 4.03 -8.20 11.56
CA VAL A 143 4.85 -8.92 12.55
C VAL A 143 4.55 -8.44 13.96
N GLU A 144 4.56 -7.13 14.20
CA GLU A 144 4.32 -6.58 15.54
C GLU A 144 2.92 -6.91 16.07
N GLU A 145 1.90 -6.89 15.22
CA GLU A 145 0.55 -7.26 15.64
C GLU A 145 0.42 -8.77 15.93
N ILE A 146 0.98 -9.62 15.09
CA ILE A 146 0.93 -11.08 15.27
C ILE A 146 1.76 -11.50 16.48
N ALA A 147 2.89 -10.82 16.76
CA ALA A 147 3.76 -11.11 17.89
C ALA A 147 3.07 -10.96 19.26
N LYS A 148 2.01 -10.15 19.35
CA LYS A 148 1.21 -10.03 20.57
C LYS A 148 0.56 -11.36 20.99
N VAL A 149 0.29 -12.27 20.04
CA VAL A 149 -0.33 -13.57 20.26
C VAL A 149 0.63 -14.72 19.97
N PHE A 150 1.56 -14.51 19.03
CA PHE A 150 2.54 -15.50 18.59
C PHE A 150 3.93 -14.86 18.48
N PRO A 151 4.65 -14.71 19.61
CA PRO A 151 5.94 -13.99 19.65
C PRO A 151 7.02 -14.56 18.71
N MET A 152 7.02 -15.87 18.48
CA MET A 152 7.98 -16.53 17.57
C MET A 152 7.90 -16.02 16.11
N ILE A 153 6.87 -15.29 15.74
CA ILE A 153 6.76 -14.74 14.38
C ILE A 153 7.94 -13.83 14.01
N LYS A 154 8.58 -13.20 14.99
CA LYS A 154 9.75 -12.33 14.81
C LYS A 154 10.98 -13.07 14.28
N GLU A 155 11.08 -14.39 14.50
CA GLU A 155 12.18 -15.23 14.01
C GLU A 155 12.12 -15.43 12.48
N PHE A 156 10.98 -15.15 11.85
CA PHE A 156 10.77 -15.30 10.42
C PHE A 156 10.99 -14.00 9.62
N VAL A 157 11.39 -12.93 10.28
CA VAL A 157 11.74 -11.67 9.58
C VAL A 157 13.05 -11.85 8.84
N THR A 158 13.04 -11.59 7.54
CA THR A 158 14.24 -11.63 6.69
C THR A 158 14.96 -10.28 6.78
N GLN A 159 16.27 -10.31 7.02
CA GLN A 159 17.13 -9.11 7.06
C GLN A 159 17.56 -8.67 5.66
#